data_439380db19bfa886f10cbd8fa314b6ee
#
_entry.id   439380db19bfa886f10cbd8fa314b6ee
#
_cell.length_a   1.000
_cell.length_b   1.000
_cell.length_c   1.000
_cell.angle_alpha   90.00
_cell.angle_beta   90.00
_cell.angle_gamma   90.00
#
_symmetry.space_group_name_H-M   'P 1'
#
loop_
_entity.id
_entity.type
_entity.pdbx_description
1 polymer ?
#
loop_
_entity_poly.entity_id
_entity_poly.type
_entity_poly.pdbx_seq_one_letter_code
_entity_poly.pdbx_strand_id
1 'polypeptide(L)'
;MKKLFVLFAAAAMTLTASAQALEESKTFDNIYIGINGGVSTKMTGQNGWLGGLNPNAGLRIGRWFTPVFGIAVEGNAYFSNKPWVSTGTIVRFVNTSLLGTVNLSNWFGGYKGQPRPFEVIAVAGLGWGHLFGNDANYKATTYHNNLTNKLALDFAFNFGADKAWQFYVEPAIIYGLNDRTDVVSRNLANDGLQYNANHSFVQLNAGLVYKFKTSNGTHNFKIVTPRDQNEIDALNSQISD
;
A
#
# COMPACT_ATOMS: atom_id res chain seq x y z
N MET A 1 -9.96 18.81 -9.14
CA MET A 1 -9.52 18.50 -7.78
C MET A 1 -10.63 18.61 -6.74
N LYS A 2 -11.39 19.73 -6.66
CA LYS A 2 -12.50 19.87 -5.68
C LYS A 2 -13.57 18.76 -5.77
N LYS A 3 -13.93 18.30 -6.98
CA LYS A 3 -14.93 17.22 -7.18
C LYS A 3 -14.47 15.85 -6.69
N LEU A 4 -13.18 15.56 -6.78
CA LEU A 4 -12.59 14.30 -6.27
C LEU A 4 -12.57 14.28 -4.74
N PHE A 5 -12.29 15.41 -4.12
CA PHE A 5 -12.30 15.58 -2.66
C PHE A 5 -13.72 15.44 -2.08
N VAL A 6 -14.72 15.98 -2.78
CA VAL A 6 -16.14 15.84 -2.41
C VAL A 6 -16.60 14.39 -2.56
N LEU A 7 -16.14 13.67 -3.60
CA LEU A 7 -16.46 12.25 -3.78
C LEU A 7 -15.85 11.39 -2.66
N PHE A 8 -14.61 11.68 -2.25
CA PHE A 8 -13.95 11.01 -1.13
C PHE A 8 -14.64 11.31 0.21
N ALA A 9 -15.04 12.57 0.44
CA ALA A 9 -15.78 12.97 1.63
C ALA A 9 -17.18 12.35 1.67
N ALA A 10 -17.88 12.30 0.53
CA ALA A 10 -19.17 11.65 0.42
C ALA A 10 -19.09 10.13 0.64
N ALA A 11 -18.07 9.47 0.07
CA ALA A 11 -17.80 8.05 0.31
C ALA A 11 -17.49 7.77 1.78
N ALA A 12 -16.76 8.66 2.46
CA ALA A 12 -16.48 8.54 3.89
C ALA A 12 -17.75 8.69 4.76
N MET A 13 -18.70 9.53 4.34
CA MET A 13 -19.96 9.73 5.08
C MET A 13 -20.99 8.60 4.88
N THR A 14 -20.99 7.90 3.76
CA THR A 14 -21.89 6.75 3.54
C THR A 14 -21.48 5.49 4.33
N LEU A 15 -20.30 5.48 4.93
CA LEU A 15 -19.80 4.38 5.78
C LEU A 15 -20.45 4.32 7.17
N THR A 16 -21.27 5.29 7.53
CA THR A 16 -21.91 5.33 8.87
C THR A 16 -23.12 4.40 9.00
N ALA A 17 -23.61 3.79 7.91
CA ALA A 17 -24.84 2.99 7.91
C ALA A 17 -24.70 1.58 8.54
N SER A 18 -23.48 1.14 8.86
CA SER A 18 -23.24 -0.07 9.68
C SER A 18 -22.01 0.11 10.57
N ALA A 19 -21.96 1.21 11.30
CA ALA A 19 -20.91 1.47 12.27
C ALA A 19 -21.06 0.49 13.44
N GLN A 20 -20.48 -0.71 13.28
CA GLN A 20 -20.23 -1.58 14.42
C GLN A 20 -19.32 -0.78 15.37
N ALA A 21 -19.73 -0.66 16.62
CA ALA A 21 -18.89 -0.03 17.63
C ALA A 21 -17.60 -0.86 17.77
N LEU A 22 -16.47 -0.23 17.48
CA LEU A 22 -15.15 -0.83 17.68
C LEU A 22 -14.59 -0.42 19.03
N GLU A 23 -13.83 -1.29 19.68
CA GLU A 23 -13.03 -0.90 20.81
C GLU A 23 -12.07 0.23 20.39
N GLU A 24 -11.88 1.21 21.28
CA GLU A 24 -10.99 2.34 21.01
C GLU A 24 -9.56 1.88 20.76
N SER A 25 -8.98 2.32 19.65
CA SER A 25 -7.60 2.02 19.28
C SER A 25 -6.66 3.10 19.78
N LYS A 26 -5.61 2.71 20.48
CA LYS A 26 -4.54 3.63 20.90
C LYS A 26 -3.65 4.04 19.72
N THR A 27 -2.82 5.06 19.96
CA THR A 27 -1.98 5.66 18.91
C THR A 27 -1.06 4.67 18.18
N PHE A 28 -0.58 3.64 18.86
CA PHE A 28 0.32 2.63 18.27
C PHE A 28 -0.36 1.30 17.94
N ASP A 29 -1.69 1.22 18.02
CA ASP A 29 -2.43 0.03 17.65
C ASP A 29 -2.53 -0.11 16.12
N ASN A 30 -2.72 -1.37 15.68
CA ASN A 30 -2.94 -1.75 14.29
C ASN A 30 -1.77 -1.38 13.36
N ILE A 31 -0.54 -1.29 13.88
CA ILE A 31 0.68 -1.15 13.11
C ILE A 31 1.10 -2.52 12.58
N TYR A 32 1.65 -2.53 11.38
CA TYR A 32 2.21 -3.72 10.78
C TYR A 32 3.52 -3.43 10.07
N ILE A 33 4.34 -4.45 9.91
CA ILE A 33 5.55 -4.45 9.10
C ILE A 33 5.50 -5.62 8.11
N GLY A 34 5.96 -5.39 6.90
CA GLY A 34 6.01 -6.42 5.87
C GLY A 34 7.25 -6.30 5.02
N ILE A 35 7.71 -7.44 4.53
CA ILE A 35 8.73 -7.55 3.50
C ILE A 35 8.07 -8.02 2.22
N ASN A 36 8.57 -7.58 1.09
CA ASN A 36 8.09 -8.04 -0.21
C ASN A 36 9.26 -8.27 -1.17
N GLY A 37 8.97 -9.01 -2.21
CA GLY A 37 9.88 -9.20 -3.32
C GLY A 37 9.10 -9.64 -4.55
N GLY A 38 9.67 -9.39 -5.71
CA GLY A 38 9.00 -9.71 -6.95
C GLY A 38 9.79 -9.28 -8.16
N VAL A 39 9.05 -9.05 -9.23
CA VAL A 39 9.59 -8.65 -10.53
C VAL A 39 8.80 -7.49 -11.11
N SER A 40 9.48 -6.64 -11.86
CA SER A 40 8.88 -5.55 -12.61
C SER A 40 9.35 -5.55 -14.05
N THR A 41 8.54 -4.99 -14.94
CA THR A 41 8.91 -4.77 -16.34
C THR A 41 8.23 -3.52 -16.87
N LYS A 42 8.82 -2.89 -17.88
CA LYS A 42 8.22 -1.73 -18.53
C LYS A 42 6.84 -2.08 -19.10
N MET A 43 5.85 -1.24 -18.90
CA MET A 43 4.48 -1.50 -19.35
C MET A 43 4.38 -1.58 -20.87
N THR A 44 5.09 -0.72 -21.58
CA THR A 44 5.20 -0.70 -23.05
C THR A 44 6.53 -1.34 -23.48
N GLY A 45 6.61 -2.67 -23.40
CA GLY A 45 7.84 -3.40 -23.69
C GLY A 45 8.14 -3.47 -25.18
N GLN A 46 9.31 -2.96 -25.60
CA GLN A 46 9.79 -3.13 -26.98
C GLN A 46 10.49 -4.47 -27.21
N ASN A 47 10.92 -5.17 -26.16
CA ASN A 47 11.76 -6.38 -26.22
C ASN A 47 11.13 -7.63 -25.58
N GLY A 48 9.82 -7.67 -25.45
CA GLY A 48 9.11 -8.75 -24.76
C GLY A 48 9.17 -8.62 -23.22
N TRP A 49 8.08 -8.96 -22.57
CA TRP A 49 7.89 -8.80 -21.12
C TRP A 49 8.93 -9.59 -20.31
N LEU A 50 9.17 -10.84 -20.67
CA LEU A 50 10.08 -11.73 -19.94
C LEU A 50 11.56 -11.30 -20.09
N GLY A 51 11.95 -10.74 -21.22
CA GLY A 51 13.32 -10.27 -21.45
C GLY A 51 13.69 -9.00 -20.69
N GLY A 52 12.71 -8.27 -20.16
CA GLY A 52 12.87 -7.00 -19.44
C GLY A 52 12.63 -7.08 -17.93
N LEU A 53 12.52 -8.29 -17.36
CA LEU A 53 12.23 -8.46 -15.93
C LEU A 53 13.35 -7.89 -15.05
N ASN A 54 12.94 -7.11 -14.06
CA ASN A 54 13.80 -6.53 -13.04
C ASN A 54 13.36 -7.05 -11.66
N PRO A 55 14.18 -7.85 -10.98
CA PRO A 55 13.89 -8.27 -9.64
C PRO A 55 13.91 -7.09 -8.69
N ASN A 56 13.00 -7.10 -7.72
CA ASN A 56 12.93 -6.10 -6.68
C ASN A 56 12.71 -6.74 -5.31
N ALA A 57 13.06 -6.00 -4.26
CA ALA A 57 12.75 -6.34 -2.89
C ALA A 57 12.42 -5.06 -2.13
N GLY A 58 11.55 -5.16 -1.14
CA GLY A 58 11.07 -4.00 -0.41
C GLY A 58 10.62 -4.28 1.01
N LEU A 59 10.37 -3.18 1.70
CA LEU A 59 9.85 -3.12 3.06
C LEU A 59 8.61 -2.23 3.06
N ARG A 60 7.56 -2.67 3.76
CA ARG A 60 6.33 -1.90 3.98
C ARG A 60 6.07 -1.79 5.48
N ILE A 61 5.83 -0.58 5.96
CA ILE A 61 5.38 -0.31 7.32
C ILE A 61 4.10 0.49 7.21
N GLY A 62 3.05 0.06 7.90
CA GLY A 62 1.77 0.74 7.81
C GLY A 62 0.96 0.64 9.09
N ARG A 63 -0.17 1.34 9.06
CA ARG A 63 -1.15 1.37 10.13
C ARG A 63 -2.56 1.39 9.56
N TRP A 64 -3.43 0.58 10.13
CA TRP A 64 -4.85 0.66 9.91
C TRP A 64 -5.49 1.61 10.93
N PHE A 65 -6.23 2.61 10.46
CA PHE A 65 -7.02 3.51 11.33
C PHE A 65 -8.40 2.96 11.61
N THR A 66 -8.94 2.26 10.62
CA THR A 66 -10.20 1.53 10.71
C THR A 66 -10.02 0.17 10.04
N PRO A 67 -10.96 -0.77 10.19
CA PRO A 67 -10.91 -2.02 9.43
C PRO A 67 -10.92 -1.85 7.90
N VAL A 68 -11.25 -0.65 7.42
CA VAL A 68 -11.36 -0.32 5.98
C VAL A 68 -10.20 0.54 5.50
N PHE A 69 -9.77 1.55 6.29
CA PHE A 69 -8.80 2.54 5.84
C PHE A 69 -7.49 2.46 6.63
N GLY A 70 -6.39 2.52 5.91
CA GLY A 70 -5.05 2.58 6.46
C GLY A 70 -4.09 3.41 5.61
N ILE A 71 -2.89 3.59 6.13
CA ILE A 71 -1.75 4.18 5.41
C ILE A 71 -0.53 3.30 5.57
N ALA A 72 0.40 3.40 4.61
CA ALA A 72 1.69 2.74 4.68
C ALA A 72 2.79 3.58 4.03
N VAL A 73 4.01 3.36 4.46
CA VAL A 73 5.22 3.73 3.75
C VAL A 73 5.84 2.45 3.20
N GLU A 74 6.18 2.47 1.93
CA GLU A 74 6.82 1.35 1.26
C GLU A 74 8.07 1.80 0.52
N GLY A 75 9.16 1.08 0.68
CA GLY A 75 10.40 1.25 -0.07
C GLY A 75 10.71 -0.01 -0.87
N ASN A 76 10.95 0.11 -2.17
CA ASN A 76 11.37 -0.98 -3.04
C ASN A 76 12.71 -0.65 -3.70
N ALA A 77 13.64 -1.59 -3.69
CA ALA A 77 14.93 -1.54 -4.39
C ALA A 77 14.88 -2.47 -5.61
N TYR A 78 15.42 -2.01 -6.74
CA TYR A 78 15.44 -2.71 -8.01
C TYR A 78 16.89 -2.98 -8.43
N PHE A 79 17.18 -4.19 -8.92
CA PHE A 79 18.54 -4.70 -9.03
C PHE A 79 19.04 -4.91 -10.47
N SER A 80 18.17 -4.80 -11.47
CA SER A 80 18.54 -4.99 -12.88
C SER A 80 18.71 -3.68 -13.63
N ASN A 81 19.52 -3.69 -14.67
CA ASN A 81 19.66 -2.58 -15.59
C ASN A 81 18.46 -2.38 -16.54
N LYS A 82 17.47 -3.23 -16.49
CA LYS A 82 16.28 -3.15 -17.33
C LYS A 82 15.06 -2.81 -16.46
N PRO A 83 14.24 -1.82 -16.81
CA PRO A 83 14.38 -0.94 -17.99
C PRO A 83 15.42 0.20 -17.82
N TRP A 84 16.10 0.30 -16.67
CA TRP A 84 17.04 1.38 -16.37
C TRP A 84 18.42 1.14 -17.00
N VAL A 85 19.13 2.23 -17.28
CA VAL A 85 20.49 2.18 -17.79
C VAL A 85 21.44 1.61 -16.74
N SER A 86 22.51 0.94 -17.17
CA SER A 86 23.52 0.41 -16.25
C SER A 86 24.18 1.52 -15.45
N THR A 87 24.17 1.38 -14.16
CA THR A 87 24.68 2.40 -13.23
C THR A 87 25.96 1.98 -12.50
N GLY A 88 26.40 0.74 -12.67
CA GLY A 88 27.56 0.20 -11.95
C GLY A 88 27.30 -0.12 -10.46
N THR A 89 26.11 0.18 -9.93
CA THR A 89 25.72 -0.11 -8.54
C THR A 89 24.89 -1.40 -8.44
N ILE A 90 24.83 -2.06 -7.28
CA ILE A 90 24.00 -3.25 -7.06
C ILE A 90 22.51 -2.86 -7.11
N VAL A 91 22.13 -1.82 -6.38
CA VAL A 91 20.79 -1.23 -6.45
C VAL A 91 20.80 -0.19 -7.55
N ARG A 92 19.91 -0.36 -8.54
CA ARG A 92 19.82 0.53 -9.72
C ARG A 92 18.86 1.66 -9.49
N PHE A 93 17.76 1.35 -8.85
CA PHE A 93 16.68 2.28 -8.60
C PHE A 93 16.03 1.94 -7.25
N VAL A 94 15.61 2.97 -6.52
CA VAL A 94 14.74 2.83 -5.35
C VAL A 94 13.48 3.64 -5.57
N ASN A 95 12.36 3.15 -5.07
CA ASN A 95 11.11 3.88 -5.02
C ASN A 95 10.54 3.84 -3.61
N THR A 96 10.38 5.00 -2.99
CA THR A 96 9.76 5.13 -1.67
C THR A 96 8.42 5.82 -1.81
N SER A 97 7.36 5.18 -1.34
CA SER A 97 5.99 5.64 -1.54
C SER A 97 5.23 5.79 -0.22
N LEU A 98 4.44 6.84 -0.13
CA LEU A 98 3.38 6.99 0.86
C LEU A 98 2.08 6.49 0.23
N LEU A 99 1.48 5.47 0.83
CA LEU A 99 0.36 4.72 0.30
C LEU A 99 -0.87 4.89 1.19
N GLY A 100 -2.01 5.13 0.57
CA GLY A 100 -3.32 4.89 1.16
C GLY A 100 -3.76 3.47 0.86
N THR A 101 -4.34 2.80 1.83
CA THR A 101 -4.85 1.43 1.69
C THR A 101 -6.33 1.37 2.02
N VAL A 102 -7.10 0.65 1.20
CA VAL A 102 -8.54 0.47 1.38
C VAL A 102 -8.87 -1.01 1.31
N ASN A 103 -9.32 -1.59 2.41
CA ASN A 103 -9.77 -2.98 2.44
C ASN A 103 -11.17 -3.08 1.80
N LEU A 104 -11.19 -3.44 0.51
CA LEU A 104 -12.44 -3.55 -0.27
C LEU A 104 -13.35 -4.64 0.28
N SER A 105 -12.77 -5.74 0.78
CA SER A 105 -13.55 -6.83 1.39
C SER A 105 -14.32 -6.37 2.62
N ASN A 106 -13.73 -5.51 3.44
CA ASN A 106 -14.39 -4.93 4.60
C ASN A 106 -15.30 -3.77 4.23
N TRP A 107 -14.93 -3.00 3.19
CA TRP A 107 -15.77 -1.91 2.71
C TRP A 107 -17.14 -2.42 2.24
N PHE A 108 -17.15 -3.42 1.34
CA PHE A 108 -18.39 -3.94 0.79
C PHE A 108 -19.08 -5.00 1.66
N GLY A 109 -18.29 -5.80 2.38
CA GLY A 109 -18.80 -6.94 3.17
C GLY A 109 -18.93 -6.69 4.68
N GLY A 110 -18.64 -5.47 5.17
CA GLY A 110 -18.57 -5.13 6.59
C GLY A 110 -17.43 -5.85 7.32
N TYR A 111 -16.95 -5.33 8.42
CA TYR A 111 -15.97 -6.00 9.26
C TYR A 111 -16.66 -7.01 10.20
N LYS A 112 -16.12 -8.21 10.38
CA LYS A 112 -16.73 -9.31 11.16
C LYS A 112 -16.08 -9.53 12.53
N GLY A 113 -15.35 -8.54 13.07
CA GLY A 113 -14.64 -8.64 14.34
C GLY A 113 -13.26 -9.30 14.25
N GLN A 114 -12.94 -9.89 13.11
CA GLN A 114 -11.62 -10.42 12.77
C GLN A 114 -11.42 -10.38 11.26
N PRO A 115 -10.16 -10.32 10.77
CA PRO A 115 -9.85 -10.38 9.34
C PRO A 115 -10.36 -11.68 8.71
N ARG A 116 -10.85 -11.57 7.47
CA ARG A 116 -11.23 -12.76 6.70
C ARG A 116 -9.97 -13.56 6.33
N PRO A 117 -10.09 -14.86 6.06
CA PRO A 117 -8.98 -15.65 5.53
C PRO A 117 -8.42 -15.07 4.23
N PHE A 118 -9.30 -14.51 3.38
CA PHE A 118 -8.92 -13.83 2.15
C PHE A 118 -9.56 -12.44 2.09
N GLU A 119 -8.77 -11.44 1.72
CA GLU A 119 -9.18 -10.04 1.58
C GLU A 119 -8.56 -9.43 0.33
N VAL A 120 -9.27 -8.50 -0.29
CA VAL A 120 -8.78 -7.67 -1.39
C VAL A 120 -8.61 -6.25 -0.86
N ILE A 121 -7.40 -5.71 -1.01
CA ILE A 121 -7.05 -4.37 -0.52
C ILE A 121 -6.58 -3.55 -1.71
N ALA A 122 -7.23 -2.41 -1.96
CA ALA A 122 -6.73 -1.43 -2.92
C ALA A 122 -5.63 -0.59 -2.28
N VAL A 123 -4.57 -0.35 -3.05
CA VAL A 123 -3.39 0.39 -2.62
C VAL A 123 -3.10 1.46 -3.66
N ALA A 124 -3.00 2.72 -3.22
CA ALA A 124 -2.66 3.83 -4.10
C ALA A 124 -1.85 4.89 -3.35
N GLY A 125 -0.91 5.52 -4.02
CA GLY A 125 -0.14 6.58 -3.38
C GLY A 125 0.90 7.23 -4.26
N LEU A 126 1.55 8.24 -3.70
CA LEU A 126 2.64 8.97 -4.33
C LEU A 126 3.97 8.51 -3.77
N GLY A 127 4.97 8.49 -4.63
CA GLY A 127 6.30 8.07 -4.27
C GLY A 127 7.38 8.96 -4.86
N TRP A 128 8.57 8.76 -4.34
CA TRP A 128 9.80 9.34 -4.84
C TRP A 128 10.70 8.19 -5.30
N GLY A 129 11.03 8.22 -6.59
CA GLY A 129 11.95 7.30 -7.22
C GLY A 129 13.33 7.94 -7.37
N HIS A 130 14.38 7.18 -7.08
CA HIS A 130 15.76 7.62 -7.24
C HIS A 130 16.57 6.59 -8.01
N LEU A 131 17.18 7.03 -9.09
CA LEU A 131 18.08 6.24 -9.93
C LEU A 131 19.52 6.45 -9.45
N PHE A 132 20.20 5.35 -9.11
CA PHE A 132 21.62 5.37 -8.75
C PHE A 132 22.50 5.25 -10.00
N GLY A 133 23.64 5.95 -10.01
CA GLY A 133 24.71 5.72 -10.96
C GLY A 133 25.42 6.98 -11.41
N ASN A 134 26.67 6.76 -11.81
CA ASN A 134 27.53 7.72 -12.47
C ASN A 134 27.69 7.27 -13.93
N ASP A 135 26.84 7.69 -14.82
CA ASP A 135 27.14 7.59 -16.24
C ASP A 135 27.86 8.87 -16.65
N ALA A 136 29.13 8.74 -17.06
CA ALA A 136 29.94 9.86 -17.54
C ALA A 136 29.31 10.54 -18.80
N ASN A 137 28.38 9.87 -19.46
CA ASN A 137 27.60 10.39 -20.56
C ASN A 137 26.35 11.17 -20.13
N TYR A 138 25.93 11.03 -18.88
CA TYR A 138 24.83 11.78 -18.29
C TYR A 138 25.36 12.95 -17.47
N LYS A 139 25.71 14.05 -18.15
CA LYS A 139 26.21 15.29 -17.54
C LYS A 139 25.21 16.01 -16.62
N ALA A 140 24.04 15.50 -16.43
CA ALA A 140 23.01 16.20 -15.68
C ALA A 140 22.62 15.43 -14.42
N THR A 141 23.17 15.83 -13.29
CA THR A 141 22.81 15.46 -11.92
C THR A 141 21.33 15.71 -11.59
N THR A 142 20.58 16.30 -12.49
CA THR A 142 19.20 16.78 -12.28
C THR A 142 18.13 15.68 -12.52
N TYR A 143 18.48 14.54 -13.09
CA TYR A 143 17.51 13.57 -13.62
C TYR A 143 17.41 12.26 -12.83
N HIS A 144 18.00 12.20 -11.65
CA HIS A 144 17.99 11.00 -10.82
C HIS A 144 16.72 10.83 -9.97
N ASN A 145 15.91 11.86 -9.86
CA ASN A 145 14.75 11.88 -8.99
C ASN A 145 13.44 11.95 -9.79
N ASN A 146 12.51 11.08 -9.46
CA ASN A 146 11.20 10.98 -10.10
C ASN A 146 10.10 11.05 -9.08
N LEU A 147 9.05 11.82 -9.38
CA LEU A 147 7.78 11.67 -8.71
C LEU A 147 7.05 10.47 -9.31
N THR A 148 6.64 9.53 -8.49
CA THR A 148 5.93 8.32 -8.93
C THR A 148 4.53 8.26 -8.34
N ASN A 149 3.66 7.50 -9.00
CA ASN A 149 2.36 7.12 -8.45
C ASN A 149 2.21 5.61 -8.59
N LYS A 150 1.90 4.94 -7.49
CA LYS A 150 1.62 3.51 -7.44
C LYS A 150 0.13 3.28 -7.35
N LEU A 151 -0.38 2.36 -8.17
CA LEU A 151 -1.73 1.80 -8.11
C LEU A 151 -1.61 0.29 -8.04
N ALA A 152 -2.20 -0.35 -7.04
CA ALA A 152 -2.07 -1.78 -6.82
C ALA A 152 -3.31 -2.39 -6.16
N LEU A 153 -3.39 -3.72 -6.22
CA LEU A 153 -4.33 -4.53 -5.45
C LEU A 153 -3.54 -5.60 -4.69
N ASP A 154 -3.71 -5.65 -3.37
CA ASP A 154 -3.22 -6.77 -2.57
C ASP A 154 -4.30 -7.85 -2.49
N PHE A 155 -3.99 -9.03 -3.00
CA PHE A 155 -4.74 -10.26 -2.74
C PHE A 155 -4.15 -10.90 -1.49
N ALA A 156 -4.79 -10.65 -0.35
CA ALA A 156 -4.24 -10.88 0.97
C ALA A 156 -4.84 -12.11 1.64
N PHE A 157 -3.99 -12.98 2.15
CA PHE A 157 -4.34 -14.21 2.88
C PHE A 157 -3.92 -14.07 4.32
N ASN A 158 -4.89 -14.00 5.24
CA ASN A 158 -4.67 -13.84 6.67
C ASN A 158 -4.61 -15.20 7.37
N PHE A 159 -3.58 -15.44 8.16
CA PHE A 159 -3.34 -16.72 8.85
C PHE A 159 -2.66 -16.54 10.23
N GLY A 160 -2.44 -17.66 10.91
CA GLY A 160 -1.86 -17.68 12.26
C GLY A 160 -2.87 -17.35 13.35
N ALA A 161 -2.41 -17.36 14.59
CA ALA A 161 -3.21 -16.99 15.75
C ALA A 161 -3.69 -15.53 15.60
N ASP A 162 -4.96 -15.28 15.88
CA ASP A 162 -5.61 -13.97 15.74
C ASP A 162 -5.37 -13.29 14.40
N LYS A 163 -5.05 -14.06 13.32
CA LYS A 163 -4.71 -13.51 12.00
C LYS A 163 -3.56 -12.48 12.06
N ALA A 164 -2.55 -12.76 12.89
CA ALA A 164 -1.38 -11.90 13.06
C ALA A 164 -0.52 -11.80 11.80
N TRP A 165 -0.56 -12.82 10.96
CA TRP A 165 0.20 -12.89 9.73
C TRP A 165 -0.67 -12.72 8.50
N GLN A 166 -0.10 -12.09 7.47
CA GLN A 166 -0.74 -11.92 6.18
C GLN A 166 0.29 -12.14 5.08
N PHE A 167 0.00 -13.06 4.18
CA PHE A 167 0.67 -13.18 2.90
C PHE A 167 -0.15 -12.44 1.85
N TYR A 168 0.51 -11.74 0.92
CA TYR A 168 -0.19 -11.09 -0.18
C TYR A 168 0.53 -11.26 -1.51
N VAL A 169 -0.24 -11.20 -2.58
CA VAL A 169 0.24 -11.06 -3.95
C VAL A 169 -0.28 -9.72 -4.48
N GLU A 170 0.62 -8.90 -4.98
CA GLU A 170 0.35 -7.52 -5.40
C GLU A 170 0.72 -7.30 -6.86
N PRO A 171 -0.22 -7.38 -7.81
CA PRO A 171 -0.07 -6.71 -9.09
C PRO A 171 -0.17 -5.19 -8.91
N ALA A 172 0.78 -4.46 -9.51
CA ALA A 172 0.86 -3.01 -9.42
C ALA A 172 1.25 -2.37 -10.74
N ILE A 173 0.83 -1.12 -10.92
CA ILE A 173 1.33 -0.22 -11.96
C ILE A 173 1.94 0.98 -11.25
N ILE A 174 3.17 1.31 -11.63
CA ILE A 174 3.88 2.48 -11.14
C ILE A 174 4.12 3.44 -12.33
N TYR A 175 3.57 4.65 -12.20
CA TYR A 175 3.74 5.73 -13.17
C TYR A 175 4.86 6.67 -12.72
N GLY A 176 5.75 7.04 -13.62
CA GLY A 176 6.59 8.22 -13.47
C GLY A 176 5.84 9.45 -13.93
N LEU A 177 5.45 10.31 -12.98
CA LEU A 177 4.58 11.45 -13.26
C LEU A 177 5.29 12.63 -13.92
N ASN A 178 6.60 12.75 -13.73
CA ASN A 178 7.42 13.84 -14.26
C ASN A 178 8.30 13.42 -15.44
N ASP A 179 7.82 12.45 -16.22
CA ASP A 179 8.43 11.97 -17.47
C ASP A 179 9.83 11.35 -17.33
N ARG A 180 10.21 10.87 -16.15
CA ARG A 180 11.59 10.49 -15.84
C ARG A 180 11.80 9.05 -15.39
N THR A 181 10.82 8.18 -15.46
CA THR A 181 11.02 6.74 -15.22
C THR A 181 11.76 6.06 -16.36
N ASP A 182 11.86 6.72 -17.50
CA ASP A 182 12.63 6.28 -18.66
C ASP A 182 13.83 7.21 -18.85
N VAL A 183 14.99 6.80 -18.36
CA VAL A 183 16.25 7.55 -18.46
C VAL A 183 16.72 7.71 -19.91
N VAL A 184 16.06 7.03 -20.85
CA VAL A 184 16.44 7.03 -22.27
C VAL A 184 15.82 8.21 -23.05
N SER A 185 14.76 8.82 -22.56
CA SER A 185 14.14 9.95 -23.25
C SER A 185 14.86 11.27 -22.93
N ARG A 186 15.73 11.68 -23.81
CA ARG A 186 16.51 12.93 -23.74
C ARG A 186 15.71 14.20 -24.06
N ASN A 187 14.44 14.06 -24.43
CA ASN A 187 13.59 15.18 -24.76
C ASN A 187 12.84 15.63 -23.50
N LEU A 188 13.45 16.58 -22.84
CA LEU A 188 12.91 17.31 -21.68
C LEU A 188 11.92 18.36 -22.16
N ALA A 189 10.81 17.94 -22.70
CA ALA A 189 9.68 18.84 -22.79
C ALA A 189 9.16 19.08 -21.36
N ASN A 190 8.91 20.33 -21.00
CA ASN A 190 8.34 20.74 -19.72
C ASN A 190 6.84 20.41 -19.66
N ASP A 191 6.47 19.16 -19.90
CA ASP A 191 5.07 18.76 -20.07
C ASP A 191 4.31 18.61 -18.74
N GLY A 192 4.96 18.92 -17.62
CA GLY A 192 4.35 18.86 -16.30
C GLY A 192 4.12 17.44 -15.79
N LEU A 193 3.23 17.29 -14.82
CA LEU A 193 2.86 15.99 -14.26
C LEU A 193 1.77 15.34 -15.09
N GLN A 194 2.04 14.14 -15.63
CA GLN A 194 1.09 13.41 -16.46
C GLN A 194 1.18 11.90 -16.26
N TYR A 195 0.06 11.22 -16.51
CA TYR A 195 0.02 9.76 -16.58
C TYR A 195 0.32 9.33 -18.01
N ASN A 196 1.49 8.71 -18.21
CA ASN A 196 1.91 8.21 -19.50
C ASN A 196 2.31 6.73 -19.37
N ALA A 197 1.65 5.87 -20.15
CA ALA A 197 1.93 4.44 -20.15
C ALA A 197 3.38 4.12 -20.57
N ASN A 198 3.99 4.96 -21.41
CA ASN A 198 5.39 4.79 -21.82
C ASN A 198 6.39 5.07 -20.68
N HIS A 199 5.95 5.81 -19.64
CA HIS A 199 6.74 6.13 -18.45
C HIS A 199 6.25 5.36 -17.23
N SER A 200 5.70 4.17 -17.45
CA SER A 200 5.20 3.29 -16.40
C SER A 200 5.84 1.91 -16.49
N PHE A 201 5.83 1.23 -15.36
CA PHE A 201 6.20 -0.17 -15.28
C PHE A 201 5.14 -0.95 -14.48
N VAL A 202 4.95 -2.19 -14.86
CA VAL A 202 4.12 -3.14 -14.12
C VAL A 202 5.00 -3.94 -13.19
N GLN A 203 4.48 -4.26 -12.03
CA GLN A 203 5.17 -4.97 -10.97
C GLN A 203 4.26 -6.08 -10.43
N LEU A 204 4.83 -7.23 -10.15
CA LEU A 204 4.17 -8.32 -9.44
C LEU A 204 5.04 -8.69 -8.25
N ASN A 205 4.55 -8.39 -7.06
CA ASN A 205 5.22 -8.71 -5.81
C ASN A 205 4.43 -9.74 -5.02
N ALA A 206 5.15 -10.50 -4.20
CA ALA A 206 4.60 -11.26 -3.10
C ALA A 206 5.23 -10.75 -1.81
N GLY A 207 4.45 -10.71 -0.73
CA GLY A 207 4.94 -10.19 0.54
C GLY A 207 4.36 -10.91 1.74
N LEU A 208 5.08 -10.80 2.84
CA LEU A 208 4.70 -11.32 4.15
C LEU A 208 4.64 -10.16 5.14
N VAL A 209 3.51 -10.02 5.82
CA VAL A 209 3.21 -8.97 6.78
C VAL A 209 3.01 -9.58 8.16
N TYR A 210 3.56 -8.96 9.17
CA TYR A 210 3.26 -9.20 10.56
C TYR A 210 2.54 -8.00 11.16
N LYS A 211 1.38 -8.24 11.75
CA LYS A 211 0.57 -7.25 12.47
C LYS A 211 0.96 -7.29 13.94
N PHE A 212 1.38 -6.17 14.50
CA PHE A 212 1.75 -6.11 15.91
C PHE A 212 0.52 -6.26 16.81
N LYS A 213 0.76 -6.77 18.02
CA LYS A 213 -0.28 -6.90 19.03
C LYS A 213 -0.77 -5.52 19.45
N THR A 214 -2.08 -5.35 19.50
CA THR A 214 -2.77 -4.11 19.88
C THR A 214 -3.07 -4.07 21.38
N SER A 215 -3.48 -2.91 21.87
CA SER A 215 -3.83 -2.72 23.28
C SER A 215 -5.05 -3.54 23.73
N ASN A 216 -5.90 -4.00 22.82
CA ASN A 216 -7.03 -4.87 23.08
C ASN A 216 -6.65 -6.37 23.25
N GLY A 217 -5.34 -6.67 23.16
CA GLY A 217 -4.81 -8.02 23.34
C GLY A 217 -4.80 -8.91 22.08
N THR A 218 -5.35 -8.43 20.95
CA THR A 218 -5.33 -9.13 19.65
C THR A 218 -4.36 -8.46 18.67
N HIS A 219 -4.35 -8.90 17.41
CA HIS A 219 -3.58 -8.28 16.34
C HIS A 219 -4.46 -7.46 15.36
N ASN A 220 -5.72 -7.21 15.74
CA ASN A 220 -6.71 -6.61 14.85
C ASN A 220 -7.72 -5.78 15.66
N PHE A 221 -8.64 -5.13 14.96
CA PHE A 221 -9.76 -4.43 15.59
C PHE A 221 -10.69 -5.43 16.28
N LYS A 222 -11.30 -5.00 17.37
CA LYS A 222 -12.29 -5.77 18.10
C LYS A 222 -13.61 -5.01 18.12
N ILE A 223 -14.71 -5.73 17.93
CA ILE A 223 -16.06 -5.17 18.01
C ILE A 223 -16.45 -5.13 19.48
N VAL A 224 -17.00 -3.98 19.92
CA VAL A 224 -17.62 -3.88 21.24
C VAL A 224 -18.92 -4.65 21.19
N THR A 225 -19.06 -5.66 22.04
CA THR A 225 -20.36 -6.25 22.35
C THR A 225 -21.05 -5.32 23.36
N PRO A 226 -22.19 -4.68 23.02
CA PRO A 226 -22.95 -3.92 23.99
C PRO A 226 -23.28 -4.85 25.18
N ARG A 227 -23.08 -4.38 26.41
CA ARG A 227 -23.56 -5.09 27.57
C ARG A 227 -25.08 -5.22 27.46
N ASP A 228 -25.59 -6.41 27.81
CA ASP A 228 -27.03 -6.61 27.84
C ASP A 228 -27.62 -5.70 28.96
N GLN A 229 -28.52 -4.80 28.55
CA GLN A 229 -29.16 -3.87 29.49
C GLN A 229 -29.90 -4.61 30.59
N ASN A 230 -30.45 -5.78 30.27
CA ASN A 230 -31.14 -6.64 31.26
C ASN A 230 -30.19 -7.17 32.34
N GLU A 231 -28.92 -7.46 31.97
CA GLU A 231 -27.90 -7.88 32.95
C GLU A 231 -27.50 -6.71 33.85
N ILE A 232 -27.37 -5.50 33.30
CA ILE A 232 -27.08 -4.29 34.05
C ILE A 232 -28.23 -4.00 35.04
N ASP A 233 -29.48 -4.09 34.62
CA ASP A 233 -30.65 -3.82 35.41
C ASP A 233 -30.81 -4.89 36.52
N ALA A 234 -30.51 -6.16 36.23
CA ALA A 234 -30.51 -7.23 37.19
C ALA A 234 -29.42 -7.04 38.28
N LEU A 235 -28.21 -6.61 37.89
CA LEU A 235 -27.14 -6.31 38.85
C LEU A 235 -27.46 -5.08 39.71
N ASN A 236 -28.04 -4.05 39.11
CA ASN A 236 -28.46 -2.85 39.85
C ASN A 236 -29.58 -3.16 40.88
N SER A 237 -30.51 -4.04 40.54
CA SER A 237 -31.52 -4.46 41.50
C SER A 237 -30.94 -5.28 42.65
N GLN A 238 -29.93 -6.13 42.41
CA GLN A 238 -29.21 -6.87 43.47
C GLN A 238 -28.36 -5.97 44.38
N ILE A 239 -27.91 -4.81 43.89
CA ILE A 239 -27.15 -3.83 44.70
C ILE A 239 -28.10 -2.97 45.54
N SER A 240 -29.36 -2.85 45.12
CA SER A 240 -30.36 -2.00 45.80
C SER A 240 -31.13 -2.72 46.92
N ASP A 241 -31.02 -4.04 46.99
CA ASP A 241 -31.53 -4.89 48.09
C ASP A 241 -30.45 -5.12 49.18
#